data_4610d88c5a95839f910865fa05112a56
#
_entry.id   4610d88c5a95839f910865fa05112a56
#
_cell.length_a   1.000
_cell.length_b   1.000
_cell.length_c   1.000
_cell.angle_alpha   90.00
_cell.angle_beta   90.00
_cell.angle_gamma   90.00
#
_symmetry.space_group_name_H-M   'P 1'
#
loop_
_entity.id
_entity.type
_entity.pdbx_description
1 polymer ?
#
loop_
_entity_poly.entity_id
_entity_poly.type
_entity_poly.pdbx_seq_one_letter_code
_entity_poly.pdbx_strand_id
1 'polypeptide(L)'
;VSASPVLALRGVSKRFGAVQALTDVDLEIRAGEVVALVGDNGAGKSTLVKTISGVHPIDDGTIEWEGKSVRIQRPHDAQGLGVATVYQDLALCDNLDVVANLFLGSEVRKSTILDEIAMEKRAKELLETLSIRIPSVRIPVASLSGGQRQVVAIARALVGDPKVVILDEPTAALGVEQTAQVLDLVERLRERGHGVILVSHNMADVQAVADRVAVLRLGRNNGVYDVENTSHEEIIAAITGASDNAVTRRRARTSGATDSTVTKEDAK
;
A
#
# COMPACT_ATOMS: atom_id res chain seq x y z
N VAL A 1 -22.86 5.71 6.50
CA VAL A 1 -22.99 5.07 5.18
C VAL A 1 -21.56 4.84 4.70
N SER A 2 -21.10 3.57 4.67
CA SER A 2 -19.77 3.23 4.17
C SER A 2 -19.67 3.64 2.69
N ALA A 3 -18.70 4.49 2.34
CA ALA A 3 -18.48 4.90 0.96
C ALA A 3 -18.15 3.67 0.11
N SER A 4 -18.67 3.62 -1.13
CA SER A 4 -18.36 2.54 -2.07
C SER A 4 -16.85 2.49 -2.37
N PRO A 5 -16.26 1.29 -2.47
CA PRO A 5 -14.83 1.18 -2.78
C PRO A 5 -14.50 1.74 -4.17
N VAL A 6 -13.36 2.43 -4.29
CA VAL A 6 -12.79 2.86 -5.57
C VAL A 6 -12.21 1.66 -6.31
N LEU A 7 -11.50 0.80 -5.58
CA LEU A 7 -10.93 -0.45 -6.08
C LEU A 7 -11.44 -1.61 -5.21
N ALA A 8 -11.92 -2.68 -5.83
CA ALA A 8 -12.21 -3.92 -5.14
C ALA A 8 -11.69 -5.13 -5.92
N LEU A 9 -11.10 -6.05 -5.20
CA LEU A 9 -10.73 -7.37 -5.68
C LEU A 9 -11.70 -8.38 -5.09
N ARG A 10 -12.20 -9.31 -5.91
CA ARG A 10 -13.15 -10.34 -5.52
C ARG A 10 -12.65 -11.70 -5.97
N GLY A 11 -12.27 -12.55 -5.02
CA GLY A 11 -11.81 -13.91 -5.27
C GLY A 11 -10.58 -14.01 -6.17
N VAL A 12 -9.68 -13.01 -6.12
CA VAL A 12 -8.54 -12.92 -7.03
C VAL A 12 -7.55 -14.03 -6.77
N SER A 13 -7.22 -14.77 -7.84
CA SER A 13 -6.25 -15.86 -7.80
C SER A 13 -5.15 -15.67 -8.85
N LYS A 14 -3.92 -16.09 -8.50
CA LYS A 14 -2.76 -16.03 -9.39
C LYS A 14 -1.83 -17.20 -9.19
N ARG A 15 -1.44 -17.84 -10.29
CA ARG A 15 -0.52 -18.98 -10.31
C ARG A 15 0.66 -18.74 -11.25
N PHE A 16 1.82 -19.22 -10.88
CA PHE A 16 3.03 -19.25 -11.68
C PHE A 16 3.51 -20.69 -11.83
N GLY A 17 3.24 -21.31 -12.95
CA GLY A 17 3.50 -22.74 -13.16
C GLY A 17 2.78 -23.59 -12.09
N ALA A 18 3.54 -24.31 -11.26
CA ALA A 18 2.99 -25.12 -10.17
C ALA A 18 2.74 -24.35 -8.87
N VAL A 19 3.22 -23.09 -8.77
CA VAL A 19 3.11 -22.29 -7.54
C VAL A 19 1.85 -21.46 -7.55
N GLN A 20 0.95 -21.70 -6.60
CA GLN A 20 -0.22 -20.85 -6.34
C GLN A 20 0.20 -19.68 -5.45
N ALA A 21 0.35 -18.49 -6.04
CA ALA A 21 0.83 -17.31 -5.33
C ALA A 21 -0.28 -16.53 -4.63
N LEU A 22 -1.49 -16.51 -5.21
CA LEU A 22 -2.70 -15.93 -4.62
C LEU A 22 -3.86 -16.90 -4.82
N THR A 23 -4.70 -17.04 -3.81
CA THR A 23 -5.89 -17.90 -3.86
C THR A 23 -7.05 -17.19 -3.19
N ASP A 24 -8.07 -16.86 -3.98
CA ASP A 24 -9.35 -16.33 -3.50
C ASP A 24 -9.17 -15.09 -2.61
N VAL A 25 -8.41 -14.10 -3.11
CA VAL A 25 -8.07 -12.89 -2.35
C VAL A 25 -9.08 -11.78 -2.61
N ASP A 26 -9.64 -11.26 -1.51
CA ASP A 26 -10.49 -10.08 -1.49
C ASP A 26 -9.74 -8.88 -0.90
N LEU A 27 -9.94 -7.71 -1.49
CA LEU A 27 -9.40 -6.43 -0.97
C LEU A 27 -10.28 -5.29 -1.44
N GLU A 28 -10.59 -4.36 -0.55
CA GLU A 28 -11.34 -3.14 -0.88
C GLU A 28 -10.55 -1.91 -0.45
N ILE A 29 -10.49 -0.92 -1.33
CA ILE A 29 -9.86 0.39 -1.09
C ILE A 29 -10.88 1.49 -1.36
N ARG A 30 -11.07 2.37 -0.39
CA ARG A 30 -11.96 3.52 -0.49
C ARG A 30 -11.17 4.81 -0.72
N ALA A 31 -11.84 5.82 -1.24
CA ALA A 31 -11.26 7.16 -1.33
C ALA A 31 -10.99 7.72 0.08
N GLY A 32 -9.83 8.33 0.28
CA GLY A 32 -9.44 8.89 1.58
C GLY A 32 -9.19 7.84 2.66
N GLU A 33 -8.77 6.64 2.28
CA GLU A 33 -8.47 5.53 3.18
C GLU A 33 -7.04 5.01 2.96
N VAL A 34 -6.35 4.68 4.03
CA VAL A 34 -5.07 3.95 4.01
C VAL A 34 -5.31 2.51 4.45
N VAL A 35 -5.09 1.57 3.55
CA VAL A 35 -5.13 0.14 3.86
C VAL A 35 -3.71 -0.41 3.85
N ALA A 36 -3.24 -0.86 5.00
CA ALA A 36 -1.96 -1.55 5.09
C ALA A 36 -2.10 -3.01 4.64
N LEU A 37 -1.23 -3.44 3.73
CA LEU A 37 -1.12 -4.83 3.29
C LEU A 37 0.09 -5.46 3.98
N VAL A 38 -0.16 -6.34 4.93
CA VAL A 38 0.87 -6.98 5.76
C VAL A 38 0.88 -8.49 5.60
N GLY A 39 1.94 -9.14 6.06
CA GLY A 39 2.13 -10.60 6.00
C GLY A 39 3.61 -10.94 5.92
N ASP A 40 3.95 -12.22 6.17
CA ASP A 40 5.31 -12.73 6.08
C ASP A 40 5.91 -12.63 4.67
N ASN A 41 7.22 -12.85 4.58
CA ASN A 41 7.89 -13.02 3.30
C ASN A 41 7.29 -14.23 2.56
N GLY A 42 6.96 -14.02 1.27
CA GLY A 42 6.27 -15.06 0.49
C GLY A 42 4.75 -15.15 0.72
N ALA A 43 4.15 -14.28 1.54
CA ALA A 43 2.70 -14.28 1.78
C ALA A 43 1.85 -13.91 0.55
N GLY A 44 2.46 -13.36 -0.52
CA GLY A 44 1.76 -12.98 -1.74
C GLY A 44 1.61 -11.47 -1.95
N LYS A 45 2.09 -10.62 -1.01
CA LYS A 45 1.94 -9.13 -1.07
C LYS A 45 2.42 -8.54 -2.39
N SER A 46 3.66 -8.79 -2.77
CA SER A 46 4.22 -8.26 -4.03
C SER A 46 3.53 -8.83 -5.27
N THR A 47 3.00 -10.05 -5.20
CA THR A 47 2.18 -10.62 -6.29
C THR A 47 0.87 -9.86 -6.41
N LEU A 48 0.20 -9.56 -5.28
CA LEU A 48 -1.04 -8.79 -5.26
C LEU A 48 -0.83 -7.37 -5.80
N VAL A 49 0.23 -6.67 -5.35
CA VAL A 49 0.62 -5.36 -5.88
C VAL A 49 0.83 -5.42 -7.40
N LYS A 50 1.62 -6.39 -7.88
CA LYS A 50 1.88 -6.58 -9.32
C LYS A 50 0.63 -6.93 -10.12
N THR A 51 -0.34 -7.56 -9.49
CA THR A 51 -1.63 -7.87 -10.11
C THR A 51 -2.48 -6.61 -10.26
N ILE A 52 -2.60 -5.80 -9.21
CA ILE A 52 -3.34 -4.53 -9.24
C ILE A 52 -2.69 -3.55 -10.23
N SER A 53 -1.36 -3.49 -10.26
CA SER A 53 -0.60 -2.61 -11.16
C SER A 53 -0.52 -3.10 -12.61
N GLY A 54 -1.11 -4.26 -12.93
CA GLY A 54 -1.17 -4.80 -14.30
C GLY A 54 0.13 -5.43 -14.80
N VAL A 55 1.11 -5.69 -13.93
CA VAL A 55 2.34 -6.43 -14.28
C VAL A 55 2.02 -7.92 -14.49
N HIS A 56 1.09 -8.45 -13.71
CA HIS A 56 0.61 -9.83 -13.85
C HIS A 56 -0.91 -9.83 -13.95
N PRO A 57 -1.50 -10.30 -15.06
CA PRO A 57 -2.95 -10.48 -15.13
C PRO A 57 -3.42 -11.55 -14.12
N ILE A 58 -4.64 -11.40 -13.61
CA ILE A 58 -5.28 -12.41 -12.76
C ILE A 58 -5.59 -13.66 -13.58
N ASP A 59 -5.60 -14.82 -12.92
CA ASP A 59 -6.01 -16.07 -13.55
C ASP A 59 -7.49 -16.37 -13.26
N ASP A 60 -7.99 -15.94 -12.07
CA ASP A 60 -9.39 -16.10 -11.66
C ASP A 60 -9.81 -14.94 -10.74
N GLY A 61 -11.13 -14.76 -10.57
CA GLY A 61 -11.70 -13.67 -9.79
C GLY A 61 -12.03 -12.43 -10.63
N THR A 62 -12.29 -11.31 -9.95
CA THR A 62 -12.71 -10.05 -10.60
C THR A 62 -12.04 -8.86 -9.94
N ILE A 63 -11.63 -7.89 -10.75
CA ILE A 63 -11.22 -6.56 -10.30
C ILE A 63 -12.36 -5.58 -10.64
N GLU A 64 -12.80 -4.82 -9.66
CA GLU A 64 -13.81 -3.79 -9.80
C GLU A 64 -13.19 -2.41 -9.59
N TRP A 65 -13.53 -1.48 -10.46
CA TRP A 65 -13.17 -0.07 -10.35
C TRP A 65 -14.44 0.77 -10.30
N GLU A 66 -14.64 1.49 -9.21
CA GLU A 66 -15.86 2.29 -8.96
C GLU A 66 -17.14 1.46 -9.19
N GLY A 67 -17.15 0.21 -8.70
CA GLY A 67 -18.27 -0.71 -8.79
C GLY A 67 -18.47 -1.37 -10.16
N LYS A 68 -17.56 -1.15 -11.13
CA LYS A 68 -17.61 -1.77 -12.45
C LYS A 68 -16.48 -2.79 -12.61
N SER A 69 -16.81 -3.99 -13.11
CA SER A 69 -15.78 -4.96 -13.44
C SER A 69 -14.88 -4.43 -14.56
N VAL A 70 -13.57 -4.49 -14.33
CA VAL A 70 -12.53 -4.02 -15.24
C VAL A 70 -11.51 -5.13 -15.50
N ARG A 71 -10.83 -5.03 -16.63
CA ARG A 71 -9.76 -5.95 -16.99
C ARG A 71 -8.44 -5.22 -17.04
N ILE A 72 -7.53 -5.59 -16.15
CA ILE A 72 -6.17 -5.06 -16.07
C ILE A 72 -5.23 -6.15 -16.60
N GLN A 73 -4.65 -5.93 -17.78
CA GLN A 73 -3.74 -6.88 -18.42
C GLN A 73 -2.31 -6.34 -18.54
N ARG A 74 -2.15 -5.02 -18.51
CA ARG A 74 -0.88 -4.31 -18.64
C ARG A 74 -0.84 -3.11 -17.69
N PRO A 75 0.36 -2.62 -17.33
CA PRO A 75 0.49 -1.44 -16.47
C PRO A 75 -0.25 -0.20 -16.98
N HIS A 76 -0.30 -0.01 -18.30
CA HIS A 76 -1.05 1.09 -18.90
C HIS A 76 -2.56 1.03 -18.59
N ASP A 77 -3.14 -0.18 -18.48
CA ASP A 77 -4.56 -0.33 -18.15
C ASP A 77 -4.83 0.14 -16.71
N ALA A 78 -3.96 -0.21 -15.75
CA ALA A 78 -4.03 0.25 -14.37
C ALA A 78 -3.85 1.77 -14.26
N GLN A 79 -2.84 2.32 -14.95
CA GLN A 79 -2.61 3.76 -15.01
C GLN A 79 -3.79 4.52 -15.61
N GLY A 80 -4.39 4.00 -16.67
CA GLY A 80 -5.58 4.59 -17.33
C GLY A 80 -6.81 4.62 -16.43
N LEU A 81 -6.92 3.72 -15.45
CA LEU A 81 -7.94 3.74 -14.41
C LEU A 81 -7.61 4.74 -13.30
N GLY A 82 -6.37 5.18 -13.14
CA GLY A 82 -5.92 6.05 -12.06
C GLY A 82 -5.29 5.29 -10.89
N VAL A 83 -4.67 4.14 -11.15
CA VAL A 83 -3.80 3.42 -10.20
C VAL A 83 -2.36 3.81 -10.44
N ALA A 84 -1.67 4.31 -9.43
CA ALA A 84 -0.24 4.57 -9.44
C ALA A 84 0.49 3.67 -8.46
N THR A 85 1.69 3.22 -8.80
CA THR A 85 2.49 2.32 -7.96
C THR A 85 3.89 2.86 -7.79
N VAL A 86 4.33 2.97 -6.55
CA VAL A 86 5.72 3.23 -6.16
C VAL A 86 6.28 1.92 -5.61
N TYR A 87 7.21 1.35 -6.35
CA TYR A 87 7.90 0.12 -5.93
C TYR A 87 9.05 0.44 -4.98
N GLN A 88 9.51 -0.57 -4.26
CA GLN A 88 10.69 -0.49 -3.39
C GLN A 88 11.94 0.01 -4.14
N ASP A 89 12.14 -0.43 -5.39
CA ASP A 89 13.07 0.21 -6.32
C ASP A 89 12.38 1.42 -6.94
N LEU A 90 12.86 2.62 -6.59
CA LEU A 90 12.26 3.89 -6.97
C LEU A 90 12.31 4.17 -8.48
N ALA A 91 13.16 3.45 -9.21
CA ALA A 91 13.38 3.62 -10.65
C ALA A 91 13.56 5.11 -11.05
N LEU A 92 14.32 5.87 -10.25
CA LEU A 92 14.71 7.24 -10.55
C LEU A 92 15.99 7.23 -11.37
N CYS A 93 16.08 8.15 -12.32
CA CYS A 93 17.28 8.38 -13.12
C CYS A 93 18.22 9.34 -12.38
N ASP A 94 19.29 8.83 -11.79
CA ASP A 94 20.21 9.58 -10.93
C ASP A 94 20.85 10.81 -11.62
N ASN A 95 21.08 10.71 -12.92
CA ASN A 95 21.70 11.75 -13.75
C ASN A 95 20.73 12.82 -14.26
N LEU A 96 19.42 12.62 -14.06
CA LEU A 96 18.41 13.60 -14.42
C LEU A 96 18.03 14.46 -13.21
N ASP A 97 17.57 15.69 -13.47
CA ASP A 97 17.02 16.54 -12.44
C ASP A 97 15.64 16.05 -11.95
N VAL A 98 15.14 16.69 -10.89
CA VAL A 98 13.85 16.30 -10.29
C VAL A 98 12.71 16.52 -11.29
N VAL A 99 12.71 17.61 -12.06
CA VAL A 99 11.65 17.88 -13.06
C VAL A 99 11.60 16.78 -14.10
N ALA A 100 12.76 16.41 -14.68
CA ALA A 100 12.85 15.36 -15.68
C ALA A 100 12.42 14.00 -15.12
N ASN A 101 12.77 13.68 -13.86
CA ASN A 101 12.30 12.45 -13.20
C ASN A 101 10.80 12.43 -12.95
N LEU A 102 10.20 13.55 -12.53
CA LEU A 102 8.76 13.64 -12.29
C LEU A 102 7.94 13.39 -13.55
N PHE A 103 8.39 13.90 -14.67
CA PHE A 103 7.66 13.85 -15.95
C PHE A 103 8.17 12.78 -16.92
N LEU A 104 9.11 11.91 -16.50
CA LEU A 104 9.65 10.87 -17.37
C LEU A 104 8.53 9.93 -17.84
N GLY A 105 8.31 9.88 -19.17
CA GLY A 105 7.23 9.12 -19.81
C GLY A 105 5.87 9.81 -19.84
N SER A 106 5.78 11.03 -19.25
CA SER A 106 4.56 11.88 -19.25
C SER A 106 4.92 13.34 -19.51
N GLU A 107 5.94 13.57 -20.36
CA GLU A 107 6.48 14.90 -20.64
C GLU A 107 5.41 15.83 -21.22
N VAL A 108 5.39 17.06 -20.72
CA VAL A 108 4.56 18.13 -21.28
C VAL A 108 5.22 18.64 -22.56
N ARG A 109 4.46 18.67 -23.64
CA ARG A 109 4.96 19.09 -24.96
C ARG A 109 4.13 20.25 -25.51
N LYS A 110 4.83 21.20 -26.14
CA LYS A 110 4.23 22.22 -26.98
C LYS A 110 4.57 21.87 -28.43
N SER A 111 3.61 21.27 -29.15
CA SER A 111 3.84 20.64 -30.43
C SER A 111 4.85 19.46 -30.31
N THR A 112 6.01 19.53 -30.94
CA THR A 112 7.06 18.48 -30.93
C THR A 112 8.18 18.75 -29.92
N ILE A 113 8.17 19.91 -29.24
CA ILE A 113 9.23 20.34 -28.33
C ILE A 113 8.75 20.17 -26.88
N LEU A 114 9.64 19.79 -25.99
CA LEU A 114 9.37 19.73 -24.54
C LEU A 114 9.11 21.14 -24.00
N ASP A 115 8.04 21.28 -23.23
CA ASP A 115 7.74 22.51 -22.49
C ASP A 115 8.31 22.41 -21.07
N GLU A 116 9.63 22.62 -20.97
CA GLU A 116 10.35 22.53 -19.69
C GLU A 116 9.84 23.57 -18.68
N ILE A 117 9.41 24.74 -19.12
CA ILE A 117 8.90 25.79 -18.25
C ILE A 117 7.59 25.34 -17.61
N ALA A 118 6.69 24.75 -18.40
CA ALA A 118 5.43 24.20 -17.87
C ALA A 118 5.66 23.02 -16.93
N MET A 119 6.63 22.13 -17.26
CA MET A 119 6.99 21.01 -16.39
C MET A 119 7.58 21.50 -15.06
N GLU A 120 8.51 22.47 -15.08
CA GLU A 120 9.07 23.05 -13.87
C GLU A 120 8.03 23.69 -12.97
N LYS A 121 7.12 24.48 -13.57
CA LYS A 121 6.02 25.11 -12.84
C LYS A 121 5.15 24.05 -12.16
N ARG A 122 4.72 23.02 -12.90
CA ARG A 122 3.89 21.93 -12.35
C ARG A 122 4.63 21.13 -11.28
N ALA A 123 5.94 20.90 -11.45
CA ALA A 123 6.76 20.23 -10.45
C ALA A 123 6.76 21.00 -9.12
N LYS A 124 6.99 22.32 -9.17
CA LYS A 124 6.97 23.17 -7.98
C LYS A 124 5.59 23.17 -7.30
N GLU A 125 4.53 23.36 -8.07
CA GLU A 125 3.14 23.32 -7.57
C GLU A 125 2.81 22.00 -6.90
N LEU A 126 3.21 20.86 -7.51
CA LEU A 126 2.99 19.53 -6.93
C LEU A 126 3.76 19.36 -5.62
N LEU A 127 5.03 19.67 -5.59
CA LEU A 127 5.88 19.55 -4.40
C LEU A 127 5.41 20.47 -3.26
N GLU A 128 5.01 21.70 -3.56
CA GLU A 128 4.41 22.63 -2.60
C GLU A 128 3.10 22.08 -2.04
N THR A 129 2.22 21.58 -2.90
CA THR A 129 0.94 20.97 -2.53
C THR A 129 1.10 19.79 -1.58
N LEU A 130 2.18 19.00 -1.77
CA LEU A 130 2.53 17.87 -0.94
C LEU A 130 3.40 18.27 0.27
N SER A 131 3.73 19.56 0.40
CA SER A 131 4.67 20.11 1.40
C SER A 131 6.04 19.41 1.39
N ILE A 132 6.48 18.96 0.22
CA ILE A 132 7.78 18.32 0.02
C ILE A 132 8.85 19.41 -0.12
N ARG A 133 9.89 19.33 0.72
CA ARG A 133 11.02 20.28 0.70
C ARG A 133 12.23 19.63 0.06
N ILE A 134 12.64 20.17 -1.07
CA ILE A 134 13.90 19.84 -1.74
C ILE A 134 14.69 21.14 -2.03
N PRO A 135 16.03 21.10 -2.11
CA PRO A 135 16.82 22.32 -2.33
C PRO A 135 16.49 23.04 -3.64
N SER A 136 16.29 22.31 -4.72
CA SER A 136 15.88 22.83 -6.04
C SER A 136 15.33 21.69 -6.89
N VAL A 137 14.37 21.99 -7.77
CA VAL A 137 13.84 21.04 -8.74
C VAL A 137 14.77 20.78 -9.92
N ARG A 138 15.83 21.58 -10.08
CA ARG A 138 16.83 21.50 -11.15
C ARG A 138 18.13 20.81 -10.74
N ILE A 139 18.19 20.22 -9.56
CA ILE A 139 19.37 19.42 -9.16
C ILE A 139 19.20 17.97 -9.60
N PRO A 140 20.28 17.27 -9.93
CA PRO A 140 20.26 15.83 -10.19
C PRO A 140 19.73 15.05 -8.96
N VAL A 141 18.94 14.03 -9.21
CA VAL A 141 18.38 13.19 -8.14
C VAL A 141 19.48 12.49 -7.32
N ALA A 142 20.64 12.22 -7.93
CA ALA A 142 21.82 11.70 -7.23
C ALA A 142 22.26 12.55 -6.04
N SER A 143 22.01 13.88 -6.05
CA SER A 143 22.37 14.79 -4.96
C SER A 143 21.37 14.79 -3.80
N LEU A 144 20.24 14.11 -3.93
CA LEU A 144 19.20 14.03 -2.90
C LEU A 144 19.51 12.94 -1.87
N SER A 145 19.08 13.17 -0.63
CA SER A 145 19.08 12.11 0.40
C SER A 145 18.13 10.97 0.03
N GLY A 146 18.28 9.81 0.67
CA GLY A 146 17.39 8.66 0.47
C GLY A 146 15.91 9.04 0.67
N GLY A 147 15.58 9.75 1.75
CA GLY A 147 14.22 10.21 2.02
C GLY A 147 13.72 11.22 0.97
N GLN A 148 14.57 12.14 0.51
CA GLN A 148 14.21 13.07 -0.55
C GLN A 148 13.96 12.34 -1.88
N ARG A 149 14.75 11.32 -2.21
CA ARG A 149 14.49 10.46 -3.38
C ARG A 149 13.16 9.73 -3.25
N GLN A 150 12.84 9.21 -2.05
CA GLN A 150 11.58 8.53 -1.79
C GLN A 150 10.38 9.45 -2.04
N VAL A 151 10.37 10.65 -1.46
CA VAL A 151 9.26 11.58 -1.65
C VAL A 151 9.14 12.09 -3.09
N VAL A 152 10.25 12.21 -3.83
CA VAL A 152 10.23 12.53 -5.28
C VAL A 152 9.61 11.37 -6.06
N ALA A 153 9.92 10.11 -5.74
CA ALA A 153 9.30 8.95 -6.40
C ALA A 153 7.79 8.89 -6.15
N ILE A 154 7.36 9.20 -4.93
CA ILE A 154 5.91 9.31 -4.60
C ILE A 154 5.29 10.48 -5.37
N ALA A 155 5.93 11.66 -5.41
CA ALA A 155 5.45 12.80 -6.17
C ALA A 155 5.32 12.50 -7.67
N ARG A 156 6.27 11.75 -8.26
CA ARG A 156 6.18 11.27 -9.65
C ARG A 156 4.91 10.45 -9.90
N ALA A 157 4.58 9.55 -8.98
CA ALA A 157 3.37 8.74 -9.10
C ALA A 157 2.09 9.57 -9.08
N LEU A 158 2.13 10.78 -8.49
CA LEU A 158 0.99 11.70 -8.37
C LEU A 158 0.82 12.69 -9.53
N VAL A 159 1.76 12.73 -10.47
CA VAL A 159 1.70 13.64 -11.64
C VAL A 159 0.40 13.45 -12.45
N GLY A 160 -0.11 12.21 -12.51
CA GLY A 160 -1.36 11.84 -13.21
C GLY A 160 -2.63 11.97 -12.38
N ASP A 161 -2.59 12.53 -11.17
CA ASP A 161 -3.72 12.63 -10.23
C ASP A 161 -4.46 11.29 -10.03
N PRO A 162 -3.76 10.23 -9.55
CA PRO A 162 -4.34 8.90 -9.40
C PRO A 162 -5.38 8.89 -8.28
N LYS A 163 -6.40 8.02 -8.39
CA LYS A 163 -7.37 7.78 -7.30
C LYS A 163 -6.85 6.78 -6.27
N VAL A 164 -6.01 5.84 -6.70
CA VAL A 164 -5.39 4.83 -5.82
C VAL A 164 -3.87 4.87 -5.99
N VAL A 165 -3.17 4.96 -4.86
CA VAL A 165 -1.70 4.96 -4.79
C VAL A 165 -1.22 3.73 -4.03
N ILE A 166 -0.36 2.93 -4.63
CA ILE A 166 0.26 1.77 -4.01
C ILE A 166 1.70 2.14 -3.65
N LEU A 167 2.06 1.98 -2.38
CA LEU A 167 3.40 2.23 -1.86
C LEU A 167 3.97 0.90 -1.35
N ASP A 168 4.96 0.36 -2.06
CA ASP A 168 5.59 -0.92 -1.72
C ASP A 168 6.86 -0.68 -0.90
N GLU A 169 6.79 -0.93 0.42
CA GLU A 169 7.85 -0.74 1.42
C GLU A 169 8.48 0.67 1.39
N PRO A 170 7.68 1.75 1.46
CA PRO A 170 8.16 3.11 1.20
C PRO A 170 9.13 3.65 2.27
N THR A 171 9.19 3.04 3.43
CA THR A 171 10.04 3.43 4.56
C THR A 171 11.25 2.52 4.74
N ALA A 172 11.39 1.49 3.89
CA ALA A 172 12.51 0.56 3.97
C ALA A 172 13.86 1.28 3.82
N ALA A 173 14.82 0.97 4.69
CA ALA A 173 16.17 1.54 4.70
C ALA A 173 16.24 3.07 4.92
N LEU A 174 15.19 3.70 5.44
CA LEU A 174 15.18 5.11 5.85
C LEU A 174 15.48 5.28 7.34
N GLY A 175 16.09 6.41 7.70
CA GLY A 175 16.23 6.82 9.10
C GLY A 175 14.92 7.35 9.68
N VAL A 176 14.85 7.52 10.99
CA VAL A 176 13.64 7.90 11.74
C VAL A 176 12.99 9.18 11.19
N GLU A 177 13.79 10.24 10.97
CA GLU A 177 13.28 11.52 10.45
C GLU A 177 12.72 11.37 9.02
N GLN A 178 13.39 10.60 8.18
CA GLN A 178 12.97 10.36 6.80
C GLN A 178 11.70 9.52 6.74
N THR A 179 11.59 8.51 7.62
CA THR A 179 10.37 7.71 7.77
C THR A 179 9.19 8.61 8.15
N ALA A 180 9.35 9.49 9.14
CA ALA A 180 8.30 10.43 9.53
C ALA A 180 7.84 11.30 8.34
N GLN A 181 8.76 11.82 7.53
CA GLN A 181 8.41 12.61 6.33
C GLN A 181 7.59 11.80 5.31
N VAL A 182 7.90 10.52 5.11
CA VAL A 182 7.13 9.64 4.21
C VAL A 182 5.76 9.34 4.78
N LEU A 183 5.65 9.06 6.09
CA LEU A 183 4.36 8.82 6.75
C LEU A 183 3.47 10.07 6.74
N ASP A 184 4.02 11.26 6.97
CA ASP A 184 3.31 12.53 6.82
C ASP A 184 2.78 12.71 5.38
N LEU A 185 3.53 12.26 4.37
CA LEU A 185 3.07 12.30 2.99
C LEU A 185 1.91 11.32 2.75
N VAL A 186 1.94 10.13 3.34
CA VAL A 186 0.83 9.16 3.28
C VAL A 186 -0.45 9.77 3.86
N GLU A 187 -0.36 10.43 5.02
CA GLU A 187 -1.49 11.14 5.63
C GLU A 187 -2.08 12.20 4.70
N ARG A 188 -1.22 13.02 4.08
CA ARG A 188 -1.68 14.03 3.11
C ARG A 188 -2.36 13.44 1.89
N LEU A 189 -1.91 12.27 1.40
CA LEU A 189 -2.59 11.57 0.32
C LEU A 189 -4.00 11.15 0.75
N ARG A 190 -4.15 10.59 1.95
CA ARG A 190 -5.44 10.25 2.55
C ARG A 190 -6.36 11.47 2.63
N GLU A 191 -5.89 12.58 3.23
CA GLU A 191 -6.64 13.83 3.38
C GLU A 191 -7.10 14.42 2.05
N ARG A 192 -6.33 14.20 0.99
CA ARG A 192 -6.67 14.63 -0.38
C ARG A 192 -7.65 13.69 -1.10
N GLY A 193 -8.06 12.63 -0.45
CA GLY A 193 -9.05 11.69 -0.98
C GLY A 193 -8.47 10.55 -1.81
N HIS A 194 -7.13 10.39 -1.87
CA HIS A 194 -6.56 9.20 -2.50
C HIS A 194 -6.80 7.97 -1.64
N GLY A 195 -7.15 6.83 -2.26
CA GLY A 195 -7.06 5.54 -1.59
C GLY A 195 -5.60 5.08 -1.61
N VAL A 196 -5.06 4.69 -0.47
CA VAL A 196 -3.65 4.28 -0.35
C VAL A 196 -3.55 2.81 0.06
N ILE A 197 -2.75 2.03 -0.68
CA ILE A 197 -2.31 0.70 -0.28
C ILE A 197 -0.87 0.84 0.20
N LEU A 198 -0.65 0.65 1.50
CA LEU A 198 0.67 0.69 2.11
C LEU A 198 1.15 -0.73 2.37
N VAL A 199 2.11 -1.21 1.59
CA VAL A 199 2.79 -2.48 1.91
C VAL A 199 3.92 -2.19 2.89
N SER A 200 3.88 -2.79 4.05
CA SER A 200 4.94 -2.64 5.05
C SER A 200 5.06 -3.89 5.91
N HIS A 201 6.27 -4.16 6.39
CA HIS A 201 6.54 -5.14 7.44
C HIS A 201 6.80 -4.46 8.80
N ASN A 202 6.86 -3.13 8.83
CA ASN A 202 7.02 -2.34 10.06
C ASN A 202 5.65 -1.98 10.64
N MET A 203 5.27 -2.65 11.71
CA MET A 203 3.97 -2.43 12.34
C MET A 203 3.83 -1.05 12.99
N ALA A 204 4.93 -0.39 13.38
CA ALA A 204 4.87 0.97 13.90
C ALA A 204 4.44 1.96 12.82
N ASP A 205 4.96 1.81 11.59
CA ASP A 205 4.55 2.64 10.45
C ASP A 205 3.07 2.37 10.10
N VAL A 206 2.66 1.10 10.12
CA VAL A 206 1.27 0.70 9.86
C VAL A 206 0.31 1.34 10.87
N GLN A 207 0.62 1.24 12.16
CA GLN A 207 -0.20 1.83 13.22
C GLN A 207 -0.26 3.36 13.17
N ALA A 208 0.78 3.99 12.65
CA ALA A 208 0.84 5.45 12.57
C ALA A 208 -0.14 6.03 11.53
N VAL A 209 -0.38 5.34 10.40
CA VAL A 209 -1.11 5.94 9.26
C VAL A 209 -2.24 5.11 8.69
N ALA A 210 -2.34 3.80 9.00
CA ALA A 210 -3.35 2.96 8.38
C ALA A 210 -4.70 3.02 9.12
N ASP A 211 -5.79 3.07 8.36
CA ASP A 211 -7.15 2.93 8.88
C ASP A 211 -7.50 1.45 9.06
N ARG A 212 -7.10 0.61 8.08
CA ARG A 212 -7.31 -0.85 8.12
C ARG A 212 -6.04 -1.61 7.75
N VAL A 213 -5.95 -2.84 8.26
CA VAL A 213 -4.86 -3.77 7.95
C VAL A 213 -5.46 -5.01 7.28
N ALA A 214 -5.05 -5.28 6.04
CA ALA A 214 -5.33 -6.52 5.35
C ALA A 214 -4.14 -7.48 5.52
N VAL A 215 -4.37 -8.61 6.16
CA VAL A 215 -3.33 -9.62 6.41
C VAL A 215 -3.37 -10.68 5.33
N LEU A 216 -2.25 -10.85 4.61
CA LEU A 216 -2.04 -11.99 3.73
C LEU A 216 -1.18 -13.06 4.41
N ARG A 217 -1.59 -14.32 4.24
CA ARG A 217 -0.83 -15.47 4.69
C ARG A 217 -0.94 -16.61 3.68
N LEU A 218 0.20 -17.10 3.19
CA LEU A 218 0.27 -18.20 2.23
C LEU A 218 -0.64 -17.97 1.00
N GLY A 219 -0.66 -16.75 0.48
CA GLY A 219 -1.44 -16.37 -0.70
C GLY A 219 -2.94 -16.19 -0.47
N ARG A 220 -3.42 -16.14 0.78
CA ARG A 220 -4.84 -15.97 1.14
C ARG A 220 -5.04 -14.83 2.12
N ASN A 221 -6.26 -14.30 2.16
CA ASN A 221 -6.64 -13.41 3.25
C ASN A 221 -6.63 -14.16 4.59
N ASN A 222 -6.02 -13.54 5.59
CA ASN A 222 -6.05 -14.02 6.98
C ASN A 222 -6.65 -12.98 7.93
N GLY A 223 -7.54 -12.17 7.44
CA GLY A 223 -8.30 -11.16 8.16
C GLY A 223 -8.08 -9.75 7.59
N VAL A 224 -9.07 -8.91 7.83
CA VAL A 224 -9.01 -7.46 7.65
C VAL A 224 -9.41 -6.84 8.98
N TYR A 225 -8.54 -6.00 9.50
CA TYR A 225 -8.64 -5.45 10.86
C TYR A 225 -8.72 -3.93 10.78
N ASP A 226 -9.54 -3.34 11.62
CA ASP A 226 -9.59 -1.91 11.86
C ASP A 226 -8.51 -1.57 12.89
N VAL A 227 -7.59 -0.66 12.54
CA VAL A 227 -6.41 -0.35 13.37
C VAL A 227 -6.78 0.24 14.72
N GLU A 228 -7.83 1.08 14.78
CA GLU A 228 -8.29 1.71 16.03
C GLU A 228 -8.84 0.70 17.03
N ASN A 229 -9.41 -0.41 16.55
CA ASN A 229 -10.14 -1.39 17.36
C ASN A 229 -9.41 -2.72 17.56
N THR A 230 -8.18 -2.87 17.01
CA THR A 230 -7.44 -4.14 17.00
C THR A 230 -6.07 -3.97 17.67
N SER A 231 -5.74 -4.87 18.58
CA SER A 231 -4.43 -4.84 19.24
C SER A 231 -3.29 -5.26 18.30
N HIS A 232 -2.09 -4.77 18.60
CA HIS A 232 -0.88 -5.13 17.88
C HIS A 232 -0.63 -6.65 17.88
N GLU A 233 -0.88 -7.29 19.03
CA GLU A 233 -0.72 -8.73 19.21
C GLU A 233 -1.66 -9.55 18.32
N GLU A 234 -2.90 -9.09 18.12
CA GLU A 234 -3.88 -9.76 17.26
C GLU A 234 -3.44 -9.72 15.80
N ILE A 235 -2.94 -8.57 15.33
CA ILE A 235 -2.43 -8.45 13.95
C ILE A 235 -1.19 -9.34 13.76
N ILE A 236 -0.25 -9.36 14.72
CA ILE A 236 0.93 -10.25 14.68
C ILE A 236 0.50 -11.72 14.69
N ALA A 237 -0.47 -12.08 15.53
CA ALA A 237 -1.00 -13.43 15.58
C ALA A 237 -1.62 -13.85 14.23
N ALA A 238 -2.31 -12.94 13.56
CA ALA A 238 -2.85 -13.18 12.22
C ALA A 238 -1.73 -13.33 11.18
N ILE A 239 -0.67 -12.51 11.21
CA ILE A 239 0.47 -12.62 10.30
C ILE A 239 1.17 -13.97 10.46
N THR A 240 1.49 -14.35 11.69
CA THR A 240 2.25 -15.58 12.00
C THR A 240 1.39 -16.84 12.01
N GLY A 241 0.06 -16.72 12.05
CA GLY A 241 -0.86 -17.83 12.26
C GLY A 241 -0.80 -18.42 13.67
N ALA A 242 -0.34 -17.63 14.65
CA ALA A 242 -0.21 -18.08 16.04
C ALA A 242 -1.56 -18.45 16.67
N SER A 243 -2.66 -17.85 16.21
CA SER A 243 -4.04 -18.21 16.60
C SER A 243 -4.44 -19.61 16.13
N ASP A 244 -3.72 -20.18 15.17
CA ASP A 244 -4.07 -21.45 14.51
C ASP A 244 -3.18 -22.65 14.94
N ASN A 245 -2.18 -22.41 15.82
CA ASN A 245 -1.31 -23.49 16.26
C ASN A 245 -1.90 -24.30 17.43
N ALA A 246 -1.52 -25.59 17.52
CA ALA A 246 -2.05 -26.53 18.54
C ALA A 246 -1.76 -26.08 19.99
N VAL A 247 -0.74 -25.28 20.23
CA VAL A 247 -0.36 -24.76 21.55
C VAL A 247 -1.31 -23.66 22.00
N THR A 248 -1.69 -22.75 21.10
CA THR A 248 -2.66 -21.68 21.39
C THR A 248 -4.06 -22.24 21.60
N ARG A 249 -4.47 -23.23 20.77
CA ARG A 249 -5.73 -23.97 20.98
C ARG A 249 -5.76 -24.73 22.31
N ARG A 250 -4.61 -25.25 22.79
CA ARG A 250 -4.50 -25.89 24.10
C ARG A 250 -4.61 -24.90 25.25
N ARG A 251 -3.96 -23.73 25.15
CA ARG A 251 -4.04 -22.67 26.18
C ARG A 251 -5.46 -22.09 26.32
N ALA A 252 -6.14 -21.84 25.20
CA ALA A 252 -7.53 -21.37 25.21
C ALA A 252 -8.50 -22.40 25.86
N ARG A 253 -8.25 -23.71 25.70
CA ARG A 253 -9.02 -24.77 26.37
C ARG A 253 -8.72 -24.88 27.86
N THR A 254 -7.50 -24.58 28.30
CA THR A 254 -7.12 -24.60 29.72
C THR A 254 -7.57 -23.35 30.47
N SER A 255 -7.60 -22.17 29.85
CA SER A 255 -8.10 -20.94 30.46
C SER A 255 -9.63 -20.89 30.57
N GLY A 256 -10.35 -21.55 29.66
CA GLY A 256 -11.83 -21.67 29.74
C GLY A 256 -12.33 -22.73 30.74
N ALA A 257 -11.45 -23.59 31.28
CA ALA A 257 -11.81 -24.63 32.23
C ALA A 257 -11.67 -24.23 33.70
N THR A 258 -11.09 -23.04 33.98
CA THR A 258 -10.89 -22.57 35.36
C THR A 258 -11.96 -21.64 35.92
N ASP A 259 -12.98 -21.28 35.13
CA ASP A 259 -14.04 -20.36 35.58
C ASP A 259 -15.39 -21.04 35.90
N SER A 260 -15.42 -22.39 35.98
CA SER A 260 -16.65 -23.14 36.26
C SER A 260 -16.67 -23.94 37.56
N THR A 261 -15.73 -23.70 38.49
CA THR A 261 -15.70 -24.43 39.79
C THR A 261 -15.48 -23.54 41.00
N VAL A 262 -16.30 -22.45 41.14
CA VAL A 262 -16.52 -21.82 42.45
C VAL A 262 -17.98 -21.37 42.50
N THR A 263 -18.87 -22.24 42.88
CA THR A 263 -20.14 -21.95 43.61
C THR A 263 -20.87 -23.26 43.87
N LYS A 264 -20.60 -23.87 45.04
CA LYS A 264 -21.57 -24.65 45.81
C LYS A 264 -20.82 -25.29 46.97
N GLU A 265 -20.80 -24.59 48.08
CA GLU A 265 -20.83 -25.18 49.43
C GLU A 265 -20.79 -24.00 50.41
N ASP A 266 -21.99 -23.58 50.84
CA ASP A 266 -22.25 -23.11 52.19
C ASP A 266 -23.76 -22.79 52.29
N ALA A 267 -24.50 -23.83 52.60
CA ALA A 267 -25.84 -23.72 53.20
C ALA A 267 -26.14 -25.00 53.98
N LYS A 268 -25.64 -25.03 55.23
CA LYS A 268 -26.34 -25.70 56.34
C LYS A 268 -25.77 -25.24 57.68
#